data_2d22fd49ba369fc95a4222c91ec7ef7f
#
_entry.id   2d22fd49ba369fc95a4222c91ec7ef7f
#
_cell.length_a   1.000
_cell.length_b   1.000
_cell.length_c   1.000
_cell.angle_alpha   90.00
_cell.angle_beta   90.00
_cell.angle_gamma   90.00
#
_symmetry.space_group_name_H-M   'P 1'
#
loop_
_entity.id
_entity.type
_entity.pdbx_description
1 polymer ?
#
loop_
_entity_poly.entity_id
_entity_poly.type
_entity_poly.pdbx_seq_one_letter_code
_entity_poly.pdbx_strand_id
1 'polypeptide(L)'
;MKTAKYSSATFVVMLMACTNNIPGNGPPSTEVDLQQTIPEEITRRIPQFENEHVEVWKSIIMPNQPLTMHRHDNPRALIALTGGTLRVVNQDGDTRDMTWEAGSAYWLEADPPGELHGDVNEGTEPVEVIVVQLK
;
A
#
# COMPACT_ATOMS: atom_id res chain seq x y z
N MET A 1 49.17 -0.24 11.67
CA MET A 1 48.09 -1.06 12.24
C MET A 1 47.89 -0.61 13.66
N LYS A 2 46.80 0.07 13.99
CA LYS A 2 46.44 0.46 15.37
C LYS A 2 45.06 -0.09 15.66
N THR A 3 45.00 -1.08 16.51
CA THR A 3 43.80 -1.74 17.03
C THR A 3 43.18 -0.88 18.14
N ALA A 4 41.94 -0.42 17.97
CA ALA A 4 41.19 0.24 19.04
C ALA A 4 40.42 -0.81 19.84
N LYS A 5 40.69 -0.86 21.17
CA LYS A 5 39.97 -1.69 22.14
C LYS A 5 38.76 -0.90 22.66
N TYR A 6 37.57 -1.42 22.49
CA TYR A 6 36.36 -0.89 23.14
C TYR A 6 36.19 -1.54 24.50
N SER A 7 36.18 -0.70 25.54
CA SER A 7 35.91 -1.08 26.91
C SER A 7 34.40 -1.05 27.16
N SER A 8 33.85 -2.17 27.64
CA SER A 8 32.46 -2.33 28.02
C SER A 8 32.27 -1.81 29.45
N ALA A 9 31.49 -0.73 29.63
CA ALA A 9 31.09 -0.27 30.95
C ALA A 9 29.72 -0.84 31.30
N THR A 10 29.70 -1.73 32.28
CA THR A 10 28.47 -2.31 32.85
C THR A 10 27.88 -1.33 33.84
N PHE A 11 26.70 -0.79 33.54
CA PHE A 11 25.92 0.05 34.46
C PHE A 11 24.98 -0.86 35.28
N VAL A 12 25.24 -0.98 36.58
CA VAL A 12 24.35 -1.62 37.54
C VAL A 12 23.36 -0.56 38.02
N VAL A 13 22.10 -0.67 37.68
CA VAL A 13 21.02 0.16 38.23
C VAL A 13 20.41 -0.60 39.41
N MET A 14 20.60 -0.03 40.60
CA MET A 14 20.03 -0.51 41.85
C MET A 14 18.62 0.05 42.01
N LEU A 15 17.57 -0.77 41.83
CA LEU A 15 16.19 -0.40 42.10
C LEU A 15 15.90 -0.46 43.60
N MET A 16 15.68 0.69 44.23
CA MET A 16 15.05 0.76 45.54
C MET A 16 13.54 0.68 45.40
N ALA A 17 12.95 -0.38 45.94
CA ALA A 17 11.51 -0.53 46.08
C ALA A 17 11.01 0.28 47.28
N CYS A 18 10.24 1.33 47.01
CA CYS A 18 9.40 1.97 48.06
C CYS A 18 7.99 1.43 47.94
N THR A 19 7.57 0.61 48.88
CA THR A 19 6.20 0.16 49.05
C THR A 19 5.39 1.24 49.74
N ASN A 20 4.51 1.92 49.04
CA ASN A 20 3.42 2.70 49.64
C ASN A 20 2.09 2.01 49.34
N ASN A 21 1.58 1.31 50.35
CA ASN A 21 0.22 0.80 50.37
C ASN A 21 -0.75 1.95 50.61
N ILE A 22 -1.57 2.32 49.63
CA ILE A 22 -2.74 3.17 49.79
C ILE A 22 -3.95 2.36 49.31
N PRO A 23 -4.92 2.04 50.17
CA PRO A 23 -6.17 1.44 49.70
C PRO A 23 -7.10 2.57 49.16
N GLY A 24 -7.13 2.73 47.86
CA GLY A 24 -8.05 3.63 47.19
C GLY A 24 -9.06 2.84 46.37
N ASN A 25 -10.31 2.76 46.81
CA ASN A 25 -11.47 2.33 46.04
C ASN A 25 -11.72 3.37 44.94
N GLY A 26 -11.09 3.17 43.77
CA GLY A 26 -11.49 3.84 42.54
C GLY A 26 -12.33 2.89 41.70
N PRO A 27 -13.30 3.38 40.90
CA PRO A 27 -14.04 2.54 39.97
C PRO A 27 -13.07 1.90 38.98
N PRO A 28 -13.38 0.69 38.45
CA PRO A 28 -12.50 0.04 37.49
C PRO A 28 -12.34 0.97 36.28
N SER A 29 -11.11 1.44 36.06
CA SER A 29 -10.74 2.09 34.81
C SER A 29 -10.90 1.05 33.71
N THR A 30 -11.95 1.18 32.93
CA THR A 30 -12.08 0.46 31.66
C THR A 30 -10.92 0.95 30.79
N GLU A 31 -9.81 0.26 30.81
CA GLU A 31 -8.83 0.38 29.75
C GLU A 31 -9.57 -0.02 28.48
N VAL A 32 -9.95 0.99 27.72
CA VAL A 32 -10.36 0.79 26.35
C VAL A 32 -9.09 0.36 25.64
N ASP A 33 -8.92 -0.95 25.48
CA ASP A 33 -7.93 -1.53 24.60
C ASP A 33 -8.29 -1.07 23.18
N LEU A 34 -7.74 0.09 22.81
CA LEU A 34 -7.71 0.54 21.44
C LEU A 34 -6.70 -0.36 20.71
N GLN A 35 -7.05 -1.64 20.57
CA GLN A 35 -6.50 -2.47 19.53
C GLN A 35 -6.80 -1.76 18.23
N GLN A 36 -5.85 -0.93 17.83
CA GLN A 36 -5.79 -0.34 16.53
C GLN A 36 -5.74 -1.52 15.56
N THR A 37 -6.92 -1.96 15.10
CA THR A 37 -7.02 -2.94 14.02
C THR A 37 -6.21 -2.36 12.88
N ILE A 38 -5.06 -2.97 12.60
CA ILE A 38 -4.28 -2.69 11.38
C ILE A 38 -5.30 -2.84 10.26
N PRO A 39 -5.58 -1.80 9.46
CA PRO A 39 -6.55 -1.91 8.38
C PRO A 39 -6.13 -3.09 7.52
N GLU A 40 -7.04 -4.04 7.32
CA GLU A 40 -6.83 -5.13 6.39
C GLU A 40 -6.29 -4.52 5.09
N GLU A 41 -5.17 -5.03 4.58
CA GLU A 41 -4.58 -4.50 3.35
C GLU A 41 -5.58 -4.69 2.21
N ILE A 42 -6.11 -3.60 1.69
CA ILE A 42 -7.11 -3.58 0.65
C ILE A 42 -6.56 -2.99 -0.64
N THR A 43 -7.09 -3.45 -1.77
CA THR A 43 -6.88 -2.82 -3.08
C THR A 43 -7.36 -1.38 -3.03
N ARG A 44 -6.48 -0.42 -3.40
CA ARG A 44 -6.77 1.01 -3.29
C ARG A 44 -5.95 1.87 -4.24
N ARG A 45 -6.48 3.06 -4.52
CA ARG A 45 -5.76 4.17 -5.15
C ARG A 45 -5.38 5.20 -4.09
N ILE A 46 -4.16 5.69 -4.16
CA ILE A 46 -3.61 6.71 -3.25
C ILE A 46 -3.22 7.91 -4.11
N PRO A 47 -3.98 9.01 -4.09
CA PRO A 47 -3.64 10.23 -4.80
C PRO A 47 -2.24 10.72 -4.41
N GLN A 48 -1.45 11.17 -5.37
CA GLN A 48 -0.12 11.72 -5.16
C GLN A 48 -0.12 13.22 -5.37
N PHE A 49 -0.45 13.65 -6.57
CA PHE A 49 -0.67 15.06 -6.92
C PHE A 49 -1.48 15.18 -8.20
N GLU A 50 -1.98 16.39 -8.44
CA GLU A 50 -2.73 16.76 -9.62
C GLU A 50 -2.36 18.20 -10.00
N ASN A 51 -2.32 18.49 -11.32
CA ASN A 51 -2.17 19.84 -11.85
C ASN A 51 -2.98 19.99 -13.15
N GLU A 52 -2.74 21.06 -13.91
CA GLU A 52 -3.47 21.30 -15.18
C GLU A 52 -3.14 20.31 -16.30
N HIS A 53 -2.08 19.53 -16.19
CA HIS A 53 -1.60 18.64 -17.24
C HIS A 53 -1.79 17.16 -16.90
N VAL A 54 -1.69 16.79 -15.63
CA VAL A 54 -1.70 15.40 -15.19
C VAL A 54 -2.43 15.20 -13.87
N GLU A 55 -2.98 14.01 -13.71
CA GLU A 55 -3.38 13.42 -12.44
C GLU A 55 -2.47 12.22 -12.13
N VAL A 56 -1.92 12.17 -10.91
CA VAL A 56 -0.98 11.13 -10.50
C VAL A 56 -1.46 10.43 -9.25
N TRP A 57 -1.50 9.11 -9.30
CA TRP A 57 -1.83 8.27 -8.14
C TRP A 57 -0.98 7.01 -8.11
N LYS A 58 -0.88 6.40 -6.93
CA LYS A 58 -0.37 5.06 -6.73
C LYS A 58 -1.55 4.09 -6.62
N SER A 59 -1.53 2.99 -7.36
CA SER A 59 -2.45 1.86 -7.16
C SER A 59 -1.72 0.74 -6.45
N ILE A 60 -2.39 0.15 -5.45
CA ILE A 60 -1.98 -1.08 -4.79
C ILE A 60 -3.09 -2.09 -5.03
N ILE A 61 -2.79 -3.15 -5.76
CA ILE A 61 -3.77 -4.17 -6.17
C ILE A 61 -3.42 -5.45 -5.44
N MET A 62 -4.20 -5.73 -4.40
CA MET A 62 -4.00 -6.88 -3.53
C MET A 62 -4.41 -8.19 -4.23
N PRO A 63 -3.81 -9.34 -3.85
CA PRO A 63 -4.21 -10.64 -4.36
C PRO A 63 -5.71 -10.88 -4.20
N ASN A 64 -6.37 -11.30 -5.28
CA ASN A 64 -7.79 -11.65 -5.34
C ASN A 64 -8.77 -10.54 -4.92
N GLN A 65 -8.32 -9.28 -4.94
CA GLN A 65 -9.15 -8.12 -4.66
C GLN A 65 -9.17 -7.20 -5.89
N PRO A 66 -10.22 -7.27 -6.73
CA PRO A 66 -10.27 -6.49 -7.96
C PRO A 66 -10.41 -5.00 -7.70
N LEU A 67 -9.84 -4.19 -8.59
CA LEU A 67 -10.23 -2.79 -8.72
C LEU A 67 -11.66 -2.71 -9.24
N THR A 68 -12.40 -1.72 -8.72
CA THR A 68 -13.74 -1.41 -9.22
C THR A 68 -13.69 -1.11 -10.73
N MET A 69 -14.73 -1.53 -11.46
CA MET A 69 -14.88 -1.25 -12.89
C MET A 69 -14.75 0.25 -13.16
N HIS A 70 -13.85 0.61 -14.06
CA HIS A 70 -13.51 1.98 -14.42
C HIS A 70 -13.05 2.06 -15.88
N ARG A 71 -12.75 3.27 -16.33
CA ARG A 71 -12.13 3.53 -17.64
C ARG A 71 -11.14 4.67 -17.53
N HIS A 72 -10.28 4.77 -18.51
CA HIS A 72 -9.36 5.90 -18.68
C HIS A 72 -9.66 6.63 -19.97
N ASP A 73 -10.16 7.84 -19.85
CA ASP A 73 -10.54 8.67 -21.01
C ASP A 73 -9.34 9.27 -21.75
N ASN A 74 -8.17 9.29 -21.09
CA ASN A 74 -6.94 9.86 -21.60
C ASN A 74 -5.77 8.87 -21.54
N PRO A 75 -4.75 9.02 -22.39
CA PRO A 75 -3.53 8.24 -22.32
C PRO A 75 -2.80 8.44 -20.99
N ARG A 76 -2.02 7.45 -20.60
CA ARG A 76 -1.30 7.45 -19.33
C ARG A 76 0.05 6.73 -19.40
N ALA A 77 1.00 7.19 -18.62
CA ALA A 77 2.20 6.41 -18.31
C ALA A 77 1.93 5.61 -17.01
N LEU A 78 2.33 4.34 -17.02
CA LEU A 78 2.30 3.47 -15.85
C LEU A 78 3.74 3.08 -15.50
N ILE A 79 4.13 3.27 -14.25
CA ILE A 79 5.43 2.88 -13.72
C ILE A 79 5.21 1.74 -12.73
N ALA A 80 5.72 0.56 -13.03
CA ALA A 80 5.61 -0.60 -12.16
C ALA A 80 6.62 -0.51 -11.02
N LEU A 81 6.15 -0.37 -9.78
CA LEU A 81 6.99 -0.39 -8.58
C LEU A 81 7.33 -1.82 -8.19
N THR A 82 6.36 -2.73 -8.34
CA THR A 82 6.55 -4.18 -8.23
C THR A 82 6.22 -4.86 -9.56
N GLY A 83 6.78 -6.05 -9.80
CA GLY A 83 6.38 -6.90 -10.93
C GLY A 83 5.10 -7.66 -10.63
N GLY A 84 4.46 -8.17 -11.68
CA GLY A 84 3.28 -9.02 -11.57
C GLY A 84 2.44 -9.04 -12.85
N THR A 85 1.47 -9.95 -12.87
CA THR A 85 0.48 -10.03 -13.94
C THR A 85 -0.89 -9.70 -13.40
N LEU A 86 -1.56 -8.73 -14.03
CA LEU A 86 -2.95 -8.39 -13.77
C LEU A 86 -3.82 -8.97 -14.87
N ARG A 87 -4.92 -9.59 -14.49
CA ARG A 87 -6.00 -9.92 -15.41
C ARG A 87 -6.94 -8.74 -15.52
N VAL A 88 -7.01 -8.16 -16.70
CA VAL A 88 -7.97 -7.10 -17.04
C VAL A 88 -9.26 -7.77 -17.50
N VAL A 89 -10.38 -7.44 -16.89
CA VAL A 89 -11.71 -7.97 -17.21
C VAL A 89 -12.59 -6.81 -17.68
N ASN A 90 -13.13 -6.88 -18.89
CA ASN A 90 -14.04 -5.85 -19.37
C ASN A 90 -15.49 -6.12 -18.90
N GLN A 91 -16.40 -5.19 -19.16
CA GLN A 91 -17.81 -5.29 -18.77
C GLN A 91 -18.56 -6.45 -19.42
N ASP A 92 -18.06 -6.97 -20.55
CA ASP A 92 -18.66 -8.09 -21.28
C ASP A 92 -18.12 -9.44 -20.81
N GLY A 93 -17.16 -9.42 -19.88
CA GLY A 93 -16.51 -10.60 -19.31
C GLY A 93 -15.29 -11.11 -20.09
N ASP A 94 -14.89 -10.40 -21.15
CA ASP A 94 -13.65 -10.73 -21.85
C ASP A 94 -12.45 -10.38 -20.99
N THR A 95 -11.41 -11.20 -21.10
CA THR A 95 -10.21 -11.07 -20.27
C THR A 95 -8.95 -10.97 -21.11
N ARG A 96 -7.97 -10.20 -20.60
CA ARG A 96 -6.60 -10.17 -21.11
C ARG A 96 -5.61 -10.05 -19.95
N ASP A 97 -4.46 -10.68 -20.06
CA ASP A 97 -3.40 -10.55 -19.08
C ASP A 97 -2.43 -9.43 -19.47
N MET A 98 -2.04 -8.61 -18.48
CA MET A 98 -1.04 -7.57 -18.62
C MET A 98 0.06 -7.82 -17.60
N THR A 99 1.28 -8.05 -18.09
CA THR A 99 2.44 -8.31 -17.23
C THR A 99 3.32 -7.07 -17.12
N TRP A 100 3.66 -6.72 -15.90
CA TRP A 100 4.53 -5.59 -15.56
C TRP A 100 5.84 -6.10 -14.99
N GLU A 101 6.94 -5.49 -15.41
CA GLU A 101 8.28 -5.74 -14.85
C GLU A 101 8.63 -4.64 -13.86
N ALA A 102 9.06 -4.98 -12.65
CA ALA A 102 9.44 -4.02 -11.62
C ALA A 102 10.48 -3.01 -12.14
N GLY A 103 10.24 -1.73 -11.89
CA GLY A 103 11.09 -0.62 -12.33
C GLY A 103 10.91 -0.20 -13.80
N SER A 104 10.02 -0.86 -14.55
CA SER A 104 9.73 -0.53 -15.96
C SER A 104 8.57 0.47 -16.07
N ALA A 105 8.58 1.24 -17.16
CA ALA A 105 7.51 2.17 -17.51
C ALA A 105 6.83 1.75 -18.82
N TYR A 106 5.53 1.96 -18.89
CA TYR A 106 4.67 1.58 -19.99
C TYR A 106 3.79 2.74 -20.40
N TRP A 107 3.53 2.86 -21.69
CA TRP A 107 2.54 3.79 -22.23
C TRP A 107 1.25 3.04 -22.51
N LEU A 108 0.14 3.56 -22.00
CA LEU A 108 -1.20 3.01 -22.21
C LEU A 108 -2.06 4.08 -22.86
N GLU A 109 -2.68 3.72 -23.98
CA GLU A 109 -3.64 4.59 -24.67
C GLU A 109 -4.93 4.73 -23.86
N ALA A 110 -5.75 5.71 -24.24
CA ALA A 110 -7.11 5.83 -23.72
C ALA A 110 -7.91 4.56 -24.01
N ASP A 111 -8.79 4.19 -23.09
CA ASP A 111 -9.67 3.05 -23.30
C ASP A 111 -10.70 3.35 -24.41
N PRO A 112 -11.19 2.34 -25.15
CA PRO A 112 -12.23 2.52 -26.13
C PRO A 112 -13.47 3.20 -25.54
N PRO A 113 -14.16 4.07 -26.28
CA PRO A 113 -15.35 4.74 -25.80
C PRO A 113 -16.42 3.77 -25.31
N GLY A 114 -16.87 3.93 -24.06
CA GLY A 114 -17.90 3.10 -23.43
C GLY A 114 -17.40 1.78 -22.85
N GLU A 115 -16.15 1.41 -23.03
CA GLU A 115 -15.57 0.23 -22.41
C GLU A 115 -15.19 0.53 -20.95
N LEU A 116 -15.66 -0.32 -20.03
CA LEU A 116 -15.24 -0.37 -18.64
C LEU A 116 -14.41 -1.63 -18.41
N HIS A 117 -13.40 -1.53 -17.55
CA HIS A 117 -12.61 -2.69 -17.12
C HIS A 117 -12.30 -2.65 -15.63
N GLY A 118 -12.01 -3.81 -15.07
CA GLY A 118 -11.46 -3.99 -13.74
C GLY A 118 -10.18 -4.80 -13.82
N ASP A 119 -9.26 -4.55 -12.90
CA ASP A 119 -7.99 -5.26 -12.82
C ASP A 119 -8.02 -6.22 -11.65
N VAL A 120 -7.64 -7.47 -11.86
CA VAL A 120 -7.57 -8.52 -10.85
C VAL A 120 -6.14 -9.02 -10.75
N ASN A 121 -5.61 -9.01 -9.55
CA ASN A 121 -4.32 -9.63 -9.24
C ASN A 121 -4.59 -11.08 -8.80
N GLU A 122 -4.31 -12.04 -9.66
CA GLU A 122 -4.42 -13.47 -9.35
C GLU A 122 -3.13 -14.05 -8.75
N GLY A 123 -2.09 -13.21 -8.55
CA GLY A 123 -0.84 -13.58 -7.91
C GLY A 123 -0.97 -13.70 -6.38
N THR A 124 0.16 -13.88 -5.72
CA THR A 124 0.26 -14.00 -4.25
C THR A 124 0.76 -12.75 -3.57
N GLU A 125 1.37 -11.83 -4.32
CA GLU A 125 1.95 -10.59 -3.83
C GLU A 125 1.22 -9.39 -4.40
N PRO A 126 1.14 -8.25 -3.67
CA PRO A 126 0.55 -7.03 -4.19
C PRO A 126 1.25 -6.52 -5.44
N VAL A 127 0.48 -6.04 -6.42
CA VAL A 127 1.01 -5.29 -7.56
C VAL A 127 0.86 -3.80 -7.29
N GLU A 128 1.98 -3.09 -7.28
CA GLU A 128 2.04 -1.66 -7.02
C GLU A 128 2.52 -0.90 -8.26
N VAL A 129 1.77 0.12 -8.65
CA VAL A 129 2.10 0.95 -9.80
C VAL A 129 1.85 2.43 -9.50
N ILE A 130 2.65 3.31 -10.11
CA ILE A 130 2.33 4.73 -10.25
C ILE A 130 1.69 4.94 -11.61
N VAL A 131 0.58 5.64 -11.64
CA VAL A 131 -0.11 6.06 -12.88
C VAL A 131 0.00 7.57 -13.01
N VAL A 132 0.45 8.02 -14.17
CA VAL A 132 0.50 9.44 -14.58
C VAL A 132 -0.46 9.59 -15.75
N GLN A 133 -1.68 10.02 -15.49
CA GLN A 133 -2.71 10.20 -16.51
C GLN A 133 -2.68 11.63 -17.05
N LEU A 134 -2.68 11.77 -18.35
CA LEU A 134 -2.84 13.06 -19.02
C LEU A 134 -4.27 13.60 -18.86
N LYS A 135 -4.42 14.93 -18.95
CA LYS A 135 -5.72 15.62 -18.92
C LYS A 135 -6.12 16.15 -20.28
#